data_9a242f491486ab7f0c4459834dda462b
#
_entry.id   9a242f491486ab7f0c4459834dda462b
#
_cell.length_a   1.000
_cell.length_b   1.000
_cell.length_c   1.000
_cell.angle_alpha   90.00
_cell.angle_beta   90.00
_cell.angle_gamma   90.00
#
_symmetry.space_group_name_H-M   'P 1'
#
loop_
_entity.id
_entity.type
_entity.pdbx_description
1 polymer ?
#
loop_
_entity_poly.entity_id
_entity_poly.type
_entity_poly.pdbx_seq_one_letter_code
_entity_poly.pdbx_strand_id
1 'polypeptide(L)'
;VNKLDRSKITLLPLRPAEMVAAWKRGDIDAGYVWAPFAQELESAGGHQVFATKDLQQAGYLIYNNYVVRKAFAEQYPDVVSAFLRVHQEKVNEFKKDPERAAAIVAKEVGAPVTTAANTLGGLEYPTLSEQGTAAWLGDGTHTTDSGIGKALTKTSNFLAGIGEIRKRDIPANWDTAINSRYLRDAAVNAK
;
A
#
# COMPACT_ATOMS: atom_id res chain seq x y z
N VAL A 1 -19.37 -6.25 -10.63
CA VAL A 1 -19.55 -5.17 -9.72
C VAL A 1 -20.60 -4.22 -10.32
N ASN A 2 -20.66 -2.96 -10.21
CA ASN A 2 -21.82 -2.06 -10.40
C ASN A 2 -22.32 -1.85 -11.86
N LYS A 3 -21.94 -2.68 -12.84
CA LYS A 3 -22.37 -2.62 -14.24
C LYS A 3 -22.43 -1.20 -14.84
N LEU A 4 -21.47 -0.34 -14.43
CA LEU A 4 -21.39 1.04 -14.95
C LEU A 4 -21.00 1.01 -16.44
N ASP A 5 -21.66 1.85 -17.22
CA ASP A 5 -21.31 2.08 -18.63
C ASP A 5 -20.04 2.94 -18.71
N ARG A 6 -18.91 2.32 -19.07
CA ARG A 6 -17.61 3.02 -19.18
C ARG A 6 -17.62 4.13 -20.23
N SER A 7 -18.49 4.07 -21.23
CA SER A 7 -18.57 5.12 -22.26
C SER A 7 -19.07 6.46 -21.71
N LYS A 8 -19.70 6.42 -20.52
CA LYS A 8 -20.22 7.61 -19.82
C LYS A 8 -19.25 8.14 -18.73
N ILE A 9 -18.07 7.54 -18.61
CA ILE A 9 -17.10 7.90 -17.57
C ILE A 9 -15.80 8.32 -18.25
N THR A 10 -15.35 9.52 -17.97
CA THR A 10 -14.02 10.02 -18.36
C THR A 10 -13.06 9.83 -17.21
N LEU A 11 -12.01 9.03 -17.42
CA LEU A 11 -10.96 8.82 -16.43
C LEU A 11 -9.80 9.78 -16.72
N LEU A 12 -9.43 10.58 -15.73
CA LEU A 12 -8.34 11.54 -15.80
C LEU A 12 -7.21 11.07 -14.87
N PRO A 13 -5.99 10.82 -15.37
CA PRO A 13 -4.84 10.47 -14.55
C PRO A 13 -4.23 11.73 -13.92
N LEU A 14 -4.78 12.15 -12.78
CA LEU A 14 -4.32 13.34 -12.04
C LEU A 14 -3.42 12.91 -10.86
N ARG A 15 -2.40 13.72 -10.59
CA ARG A 15 -1.64 13.59 -9.33
C ARG A 15 -2.51 14.05 -8.15
N PRO A 16 -2.26 13.57 -6.92
CA PRO A 16 -3.11 13.89 -5.78
C PRO A 16 -3.37 15.38 -5.57
N ALA A 17 -2.34 16.22 -5.63
CA ALA A 17 -2.49 17.68 -5.50
C ALA A 17 -3.28 18.31 -6.66
N GLU A 18 -3.09 17.83 -7.89
CA GLU A 18 -3.84 18.26 -9.07
C GLU A 18 -5.31 17.85 -8.95
N MET A 19 -5.58 16.66 -8.41
CA MET A 19 -6.95 16.19 -8.14
C MET A 19 -7.67 17.09 -7.15
N VAL A 20 -7.02 17.46 -6.04
CA VAL A 20 -7.58 18.40 -5.05
C VAL A 20 -7.88 19.76 -5.69
N ALA A 21 -6.97 20.25 -6.52
CA ALA A 21 -7.19 21.52 -7.22
C ALA A 21 -8.37 21.45 -8.22
N ALA A 22 -8.46 20.36 -9.00
CA ALA A 22 -9.56 20.14 -9.95
C ALA A 22 -10.91 20.00 -9.22
N TRP A 23 -10.94 19.27 -8.08
CA TRP A 23 -12.12 19.15 -7.23
C TRP A 23 -12.62 20.52 -6.75
N LYS A 24 -11.72 21.33 -6.19
CA LYS A 24 -12.06 22.67 -5.67
C LYS A 24 -12.60 23.62 -6.76
N ARG A 25 -12.24 23.40 -8.03
CA ARG A 25 -12.77 24.17 -9.17
C ARG A 25 -14.05 23.58 -9.76
N GLY A 26 -14.44 22.35 -9.37
CA GLY A 26 -15.58 21.65 -9.96
C GLY A 26 -15.28 21.03 -11.33
N ASP A 27 -14.02 20.80 -11.67
CA ASP A 27 -13.60 20.20 -12.95
C ASP A 27 -13.78 18.68 -12.97
N ILE A 28 -13.97 18.05 -11.81
CA ILE A 28 -14.19 16.61 -11.66
C ILE A 28 -15.33 16.31 -10.68
N ASP A 29 -16.07 15.23 -10.93
CA ASP A 29 -17.24 14.81 -10.14
C ASP A 29 -16.88 13.77 -9.07
N ALA A 30 -15.77 13.07 -9.22
CA ALA A 30 -15.30 12.05 -8.29
C ALA A 30 -13.77 11.94 -8.33
N GLY A 31 -13.16 11.46 -7.24
CA GLY A 31 -11.73 11.22 -7.15
C GLY A 31 -11.42 9.96 -6.32
N TYR A 32 -10.40 9.22 -6.73
CA TYR A 32 -9.81 8.15 -5.92
C TYR A 32 -8.41 8.57 -5.49
N VAL A 33 -8.26 8.84 -4.21
CA VAL A 33 -7.03 9.38 -3.64
C VAL A 33 -6.91 8.88 -2.19
N TRP A 34 -5.71 8.97 -1.63
CA TRP A 34 -5.40 8.55 -0.26
C TRP A 34 -5.13 9.75 0.66
N ALA A 35 -5.06 9.49 1.94
CA ALA A 35 -4.71 10.49 2.95
C ALA A 35 -3.31 11.10 2.71
N PRO A 36 -3.10 12.41 2.95
CA PRO A 36 -4.06 13.37 3.51
C PRO A 36 -5.02 13.99 2.47
N PHE A 37 -4.83 13.76 1.18
CA PHE A 37 -5.60 14.39 0.11
C PHE A 37 -7.09 14.01 0.13
N ALA A 38 -7.43 12.79 0.59
CA ALA A 38 -8.83 12.38 0.76
C ALA A 38 -9.55 13.32 1.74
N GLN A 39 -8.92 13.66 2.88
CA GLN A 39 -9.49 14.59 3.84
C GLN A 39 -9.62 16.02 3.28
N GLU A 40 -8.74 16.42 2.35
CA GLU A 40 -8.87 17.71 1.67
C GLU A 40 -10.09 17.75 0.74
N LEU A 41 -10.37 16.63 0.03
CA LEU A 41 -11.60 16.52 -0.78
C LEU A 41 -12.85 16.56 0.10
N GLU A 42 -12.85 15.83 1.22
CA GLU A 42 -13.97 15.83 2.18
C GLU A 42 -14.19 17.24 2.78
N SER A 43 -13.12 17.92 3.18
CA SER A 43 -13.17 19.30 3.69
C SER A 43 -13.69 20.30 2.65
N ALA A 44 -13.56 19.98 1.37
CA ALA A 44 -14.07 20.76 0.25
C ALA A 44 -15.45 20.26 -0.23
N GLY A 45 -16.24 19.64 0.64
CA GLY A 45 -17.62 19.21 0.38
C GLY A 45 -17.77 17.81 -0.24
N GLY A 46 -16.69 17.06 -0.32
CA GLY A 46 -16.73 15.67 -0.78
C GLY A 46 -17.35 14.72 0.24
N HIS A 47 -17.92 13.62 -0.26
CA HIS A 47 -18.41 12.52 0.57
C HIS A 47 -17.73 11.22 0.17
N GLN A 48 -17.18 10.51 1.15
CA GLN A 48 -16.60 9.20 0.91
C GLN A 48 -17.70 8.19 0.52
N VAL A 49 -17.61 7.63 -0.68
CA VAL A 49 -18.57 6.64 -1.17
C VAL A 49 -18.14 5.23 -0.77
N PHE A 50 -16.84 4.95 -0.78
CA PHE A 50 -16.25 3.69 -0.30
C PHE A 50 -14.78 3.89 0.09
N ALA A 51 -14.25 3.00 0.89
CA ALA A 51 -12.85 2.95 1.27
C ALA A 51 -12.15 1.71 0.69
N THR A 52 -10.82 1.70 0.72
CA THR A 52 -10.01 0.55 0.31
C THR A 52 -10.38 -0.74 1.06
N LYS A 53 -10.74 -0.65 2.35
CA LYS A 53 -11.21 -1.77 3.17
C LYS A 53 -12.47 -2.44 2.59
N ASP A 54 -13.36 -1.66 1.95
CA ASP A 54 -14.57 -2.19 1.34
C ASP A 54 -14.25 -2.98 0.07
N LEU A 55 -13.21 -2.54 -0.67
CA LEU A 55 -12.66 -3.27 -1.82
C LEU A 55 -11.97 -4.57 -1.40
N GLN A 56 -11.35 -4.58 -0.22
CA GLN A 56 -10.72 -5.79 0.34
C GLN A 56 -11.74 -6.91 0.54
N GLN A 57 -12.93 -6.60 1.05
CA GLN A 57 -14.04 -7.56 1.18
C GLN A 57 -14.49 -8.13 -0.18
N ALA A 58 -14.36 -7.35 -1.24
CA ALA A 58 -14.62 -7.79 -2.61
C ALA A 58 -13.42 -8.51 -3.27
N GLY A 59 -12.36 -8.80 -2.51
CA GLY A 59 -11.16 -9.50 -2.98
C GLY A 59 -10.16 -8.65 -3.75
N TYR A 60 -10.24 -7.32 -3.62
CA TYR A 60 -9.23 -6.38 -4.15
C TYR A 60 -8.33 -5.91 -3.02
N LEU A 61 -7.12 -6.47 -2.96
CA LEU A 61 -6.15 -6.13 -1.92
C LEU A 61 -5.17 -5.08 -2.44
N ILE A 62 -4.90 -4.08 -1.60
CA ILE A 62 -3.90 -3.03 -1.86
C ILE A 62 -2.84 -3.13 -0.77
N TYR A 63 -1.61 -3.32 -1.18
CA TYR A 63 -0.45 -3.42 -0.30
C TYR A 63 0.47 -2.21 -0.51
N ASN A 64 0.94 -1.64 0.59
CA ASN A 64 2.09 -0.75 0.60
C ASN A 64 3.33 -1.59 0.83
N ASN A 65 4.31 -1.49 -0.07
CA ASN A 65 5.48 -2.37 -0.02
C ASN A 65 6.77 -1.55 0.05
N TYR A 66 7.73 -2.04 0.82
CA TYR A 66 9.12 -1.63 0.66
C TYR A 66 9.73 -2.41 -0.50
N VAL A 67 10.45 -1.70 -1.36
CA VAL A 67 11.22 -2.29 -2.44
C VAL A 67 12.69 -1.93 -2.28
N VAL A 68 13.56 -2.91 -2.52
CA VAL A 68 15.00 -2.73 -2.44
C VAL A 68 15.63 -3.27 -3.71
N ARG A 69 16.68 -2.62 -4.20
CA ARG A 69 17.43 -3.12 -5.36
C ARG A 69 18.06 -4.47 -4.99
N LYS A 70 17.90 -5.49 -5.85
CA LYS A 70 18.44 -6.84 -5.62
C LYS A 70 19.94 -6.80 -5.31
N ALA A 71 20.73 -6.10 -6.12
CA ALA A 71 22.17 -5.99 -5.90
C ALA A 71 22.54 -5.38 -4.54
N PHE A 72 21.77 -4.37 -4.06
CA PHE A 72 21.98 -3.80 -2.73
C PHE A 72 21.66 -4.80 -1.62
N ALA A 73 20.53 -5.51 -1.76
CA ALA A 73 20.11 -6.49 -0.75
C ALA A 73 21.05 -7.69 -0.67
N GLU A 74 21.64 -8.11 -1.80
CA GLU A 74 22.65 -9.17 -1.86
C GLU A 74 23.99 -8.74 -1.28
N GLN A 75 24.38 -7.49 -1.50
CA GLN A 75 25.65 -6.92 -1.01
C GLN A 75 25.57 -6.57 0.49
N TYR A 76 24.40 -6.12 0.97
CA TYR A 76 24.20 -5.62 2.32
C TYR A 76 22.99 -6.28 3.03
N PRO A 77 22.94 -7.61 3.16
CA PRO A 77 21.79 -8.32 3.73
C PRO A 77 21.50 -7.91 5.17
N ASP A 78 22.55 -7.63 5.95
CA ASP A 78 22.42 -7.20 7.35
C ASP A 78 21.77 -5.82 7.48
N VAL A 79 22.02 -4.91 6.52
CA VAL A 79 21.37 -3.59 6.50
C VAL A 79 19.89 -3.74 6.22
N VAL A 80 19.49 -4.60 5.29
CA VAL A 80 18.08 -4.88 4.99
C VAL A 80 17.39 -5.49 6.21
N SER A 81 18.02 -6.46 6.85
CA SER A 81 17.48 -7.10 8.05
C SER A 81 17.39 -6.12 9.23
N ALA A 82 18.38 -5.21 9.38
CA ALA A 82 18.35 -4.17 10.41
C ALA A 82 17.19 -3.18 10.16
N PHE A 83 16.98 -2.76 8.92
CA PHE A 83 15.84 -1.91 8.55
C PHE A 83 14.50 -2.54 8.94
N LEU A 84 14.32 -3.84 8.63
CA LEU A 84 13.09 -4.57 8.98
C LEU A 84 12.89 -4.68 10.50
N ARG A 85 13.96 -4.88 11.28
CA ARG A 85 13.88 -4.89 12.76
C ARG A 85 13.43 -3.53 13.29
N VAL A 86 14.05 -2.45 12.84
CA VAL A 86 13.65 -1.09 13.25
C VAL A 86 12.20 -0.80 12.86
N HIS A 87 11.79 -1.22 11.66
CA HIS A 87 10.39 -1.10 11.24
C HIS A 87 9.46 -1.85 12.21
N GLN A 88 9.79 -3.10 12.58
CA GLN A 88 8.99 -3.88 13.55
C GLN A 88 8.92 -3.20 14.92
N GLU A 89 10.03 -2.65 15.41
CA GLU A 89 10.05 -1.89 16.66
C GLU A 89 9.08 -0.71 16.60
N LYS A 90 9.10 0.05 15.51
CA LYS A 90 8.19 1.19 15.32
C LYS A 90 6.73 0.77 15.16
N VAL A 91 6.45 -0.34 14.51
CA VAL A 91 5.10 -0.94 14.49
C VAL A 91 4.63 -1.32 15.90
N ASN A 92 5.51 -1.90 16.71
CA ASN A 92 5.18 -2.25 18.09
C ASN A 92 4.93 -1.01 18.96
N GLU A 93 5.77 0.04 18.81
CA GLU A 93 5.58 1.32 19.49
C GLU A 93 4.24 1.97 19.09
N PHE A 94 3.93 2.00 17.79
CA PHE A 94 2.65 2.51 17.29
C PHE A 94 1.46 1.74 17.88
N LYS A 95 1.49 0.41 17.87
CA LYS A 95 0.41 -0.41 18.44
C LYS A 95 0.24 -0.19 19.94
N LYS A 96 1.33 0.12 20.66
CA LYS A 96 1.31 0.39 22.10
C LYS A 96 0.77 1.77 22.44
N ASP A 97 1.12 2.79 21.65
CA ASP A 97 0.75 4.18 21.90
C ASP A 97 0.51 4.92 20.56
N PRO A 98 -0.69 4.71 19.95
CA PRO A 98 -1.04 5.32 18.67
C PRO A 98 -1.06 6.86 18.70
N GLU A 99 -1.44 7.45 19.84
CA GLU A 99 -1.53 8.91 19.98
C GLU A 99 -0.14 9.56 19.96
N ARG A 100 0.80 9.00 20.69
CA ARG A 100 2.21 9.42 20.65
C ARG A 100 2.80 9.27 19.25
N ALA A 101 2.56 8.15 18.60
CA ALA A 101 3.04 7.92 17.24
C ALA A 101 2.45 8.95 16.26
N ALA A 102 1.15 9.24 16.36
CA ALA A 102 0.51 10.28 15.54
C ALA A 102 1.12 11.66 15.77
N ALA A 103 1.42 12.02 17.02
CA ALA A 103 2.06 13.31 17.35
C ALA A 103 3.47 13.42 16.74
N ILE A 104 4.26 12.33 16.78
CA ILE A 104 5.60 12.29 16.17
C ILE A 104 5.51 12.43 14.65
N VAL A 105 4.64 11.66 14.00
CA VAL A 105 4.45 11.70 12.54
C VAL A 105 3.93 13.08 12.11
N ALA A 106 2.95 13.64 12.82
CA ALA A 106 2.40 14.96 12.54
C ALA A 106 3.48 16.06 12.52
N LYS A 107 4.40 16.02 13.51
CA LYS A 107 5.53 16.94 13.59
C LYS A 107 6.49 16.78 12.40
N GLU A 108 6.80 15.54 12.03
CA GLU A 108 7.75 15.24 10.97
C GLU A 108 7.22 15.65 9.59
N VAL A 109 5.94 15.39 9.32
CA VAL A 109 5.33 15.70 8.01
C VAL A 109 4.68 17.07 7.94
N GLY A 110 4.67 17.85 9.04
CA GLY A 110 4.07 19.18 9.08
C GLY A 110 2.55 19.18 8.97
N ALA A 111 1.87 18.15 9.47
CA ALA A 111 0.42 17.98 9.40
C ALA A 111 -0.25 18.10 10.77
N PRO A 112 -1.57 18.37 10.85
CA PRO A 112 -2.32 18.26 12.11
C PRO A 112 -2.25 16.84 12.68
N VAL A 113 -2.20 16.72 14.02
CA VAL A 113 -2.16 15.42 14.72
C VAL A 113 -3.36 14.52 14.34
N THR A 114 -4.54 15.11 14.20
CA THR A 114 -5.75 14.39 13.78
C THR A 114 -5.61 13.79 12.38
N THR A 115 -5.00 14.51 11.45
CA THR A 115 -4.70 14.00 10.09
C THR A 115 -3.73 12.84 10.14
N ALA A 116 -2.65 12.96 10.93
CA ALA A 116 -1.68 11.88 11.11
C ALA A 116 -2.32 10.65 11.77
N ALA A 117 -3.13 10.83 12.80
CA ALA A 117 -3.84 9.75 13.48
C ALA A 117 -4.78 9.00 12.53
N ASN A 118 -5.60 9.72 11.75
CA ASN A 118 -6.51 9.12 10.78
C ASN A 118 -5.75 8.36 9.68
N THR A 119 -4.63 8.93 9.21
CA THR A 119 -3.78 8.28 8.19
C THR A 119 -3.18 6.98 8.71
N LEU A 120 -2.60 7.01 9.91
CA LEU A 120 -2.02 5.82 10.55
C LEU A 120 -3.08 4.77 10.87
N GLY A 121 -4.23 5.18 11.41
CA GLY A 121 -5.34 4.27 11.76
C GLY A 121 -6.04 3.63 10.56
N GLY A 122 -5.85 4.18 9.36
CA GLY A 122 -6.40 3.63 8.12
C GLY A 122 -5.56 2.50 7.48
N LEU A 123 -4.44 2.12 8.08
CA LEU A 123 -3.50 1.13 7.55
C LEU A 123 -3.38 -0.07 8.49
N GLU A 124 -3.14 -1.26 7.91
CA GLU A 124 -2.74 -2.44 8.66
C GLU A 124 -1.20 -2.53 8.70
N TYR A 125 -0.68 -2.83 9.89
CA TYR A 125 0.76 -2.98 10.15
C TYR A 125 1.05 -4.40 10.62
N PRO A 126 1.26 -5.35 9.69
CA PRO A 126 1.60 -6.73 10.06
C PRO A 126 2.99 -6.80 10.67
N THR A 127 3.16 -7.66 11.66
CA THR A 127 4.46 -8.02 12.21
C THR A 127 5.30 -8.76 11.16
N LEU A 128 6.62 -8.85 11.36
CA LEU A 128 7.49 -9.63 10.46
C LEU A 128 7.03 -11.09 10.33
N SER A 129 6.51 -11.67 11.42
CA SER A 129 5.97 -13.03 11.41
C SER A 129 4.71 -13.13 10.56
N GLU A 130 3.77 -12.19 10.72
CA GLU A 130 2.54 -12.15 9.91
C GLU A 130 2.86 -11.94 8.43
N GLN A 131 3.84 -11.07 8.10
CA GLN A 131 4.27 -10.84 6.73
C GLN A 131 4.84 -12.10 6.04
N GLY A 132 5.41 -13.05 6.80
CA GLY A 132 5.86 -14.35 6.31
C GLY A 132 4.74 -15.35 6.02
N THR A 133 3.48 -15.03 6.30
CA THR A 133 2.35 -15.91 6.04
C THR A 133 1.81 -15.78 4.61
N ALA A 134 1.00 -16.76 4.19
CA ALA A 134 0.36 -16.76 2.88
C ALA A 134 -0.59 -15.57 2.64
N ALA A 135 -1.09 -14.91 3.70
CA ALA A 135 -1.90 -13.70 3.57
C ALA A 135 -1.09 -12.50 3.03
N TRP A 136 0.22 -12.50 3.24
CA TRP A 136 1.13 -11.41 2.87
C TRP A 136 2.16 -11.85 1.82
N LEU A 137 3.45 -11.88 2.18
CA LEU A 137 4.55 -12.23 1.27
C LEU A 137 4.71 -13.75 1.07
N GLY A 138 4.23 -14.54 2.03
CA GLY A 138 4.49 -15.97 2.08
C GLY A 138 5.85 -16.32 2.69
N ASP A 139 6.11 -17.61 2.80
CA ASP A 139 7.32 -18.20 3.39
C ASP A 139 8.54 -18.20 2.46
N GLY A 140 8.40 -17.69 1.24
CA GLY A 140 9.44 -17.69 0.20
C GLY A 140 9.34 -18.85 -0.78
N THR A 141 8.34 -19.74 -0.59
CA THR A 141 7.92 -20.75 -1.57
C THR A 141 6.55 -20.35 -2.10
N HIS A 142 6.22 -20.68 -3.35
CA HIS A 142 4.90 -20.38 -3.95
C HIS A 142 4.49 -18.91 -3.82
N THR A 143 5.41 -17.98 -4.07
CA THR A 143 5.18 -16.53 -3.89
C THR A 143 3.99 -15.99 -4.68
N THR A 144 3.65 -16.61 -5.81
CA THR A 144 2.48 -16.25 -6.63
C THR A 144 1.15 -16.51 -5.91
N ASP A 145 1.10 -17.49 -5.01
CA ASP A 145 -0.08 -17.83 -4.23
C ASP A 145 -0.23 -17.01 -2.94
N SER A 146 0.79 -16.24 -2.59
CA SER A 146 0.72 -15.28 -1.49
C SER A 146 -0.28 -14.16 -1.77
N GLY A 147 -0.72 -13.45 -0.73
CA GLY A 147 -1.63 -12.31 -0.86
C GLY A 147 -1.09 -11.25 -1.83
N ILE A 148 0.18 -10.89 -1.67
CA ILE A 148 0.87 -9.92 -2.56
C ILE A 148 1.01 -10.48 -3.98
N GLY A 149 1.39 -11.76 -4.14
CA GLY A 149 1.49 -12.40 -5.44
C GLY A 149 0.17 -12.40 -6.21
N LYS A 150 -0.93 -12.72 -5.52
CA LYS A 150 -2.29 -12.65 -6.09
C LYS A 150 -2.68 -11.23 -6.47
N ALA A 151 -2.36 -10.23 -5.63
CA ALA A 151 -2.63 -8.83 -5.92
C ALA A 151 -1.85 -8.36 -7.16
N LEU A 152 -0.56 -8.68 -7.25
CA LEU A 152 0.28 -8.37 -8.41
C LEU A 152 -0.27 -9.03 -9.68
N THR A 153 -0.67 -10.29 -9.61
CA THR A 153 -1.26 -11.03 -10.76
C THR A 153 -2.56 -10.38 -11.22
N LYS A 154 -3.48 -10.07 -10.30
CA LYS A 154 -4.75 -9.41 -10.64
C LYS A 154 -4.52 -8.03 -11.26
N THR A 155 -3.64 -7.22 -10.66
CA THR A 155 -3.32 -5.87 -11.14
C THR A 155 -2.69 -5.92 -12.52
N SER A 156 -1.71 -6.81 -12.73
CA SER A 156 -1.04 -6.95 -14.03
C SER A 156 -1.99 -7.42 -15.13
N ASN A 157 -2.85 -8.37 -14.83
CA ASN A 157 -3.88 -8.81 -15.79
C ASN A 157 -4.89 -7.72 -16.14
N PHE A 158 -5.28 -6.91 -15.14
CA PHE A 158 -6.15 -5.76 -15.37
C PHE A 158 -5.46 -4.71 -16.27
N LEU A 159 -4.22 -4.34 -15.96
CA LEU A 159 -3.45 -3.38 -16.75
C LEU A 159 -3.21 -3.87 -18.18
N ALA A 160 -2.96 -5.15 -18.36
CA ALA A 160 -2.86 -5.75 -19.71
C ALA A 160 -4.20 -5.73 -20.45
N GLY A 161 -5.30 -5.95 -19.72
CA GLY A 161 -6.66 -5.90 -20.28
C GLY A 161 -7.10 -4.53 -20.78
N ILE A 162 -6.55 -3.46 -20.21
CA ILE A 162 -6.80 -2.07 -20.67
C ILE A 162 -5.69 -1.49 -21.55
N GLY A 163 -4.66 -2.31 -21.88
CA GLY A 163 -3.59 -1.93 -22.80
C GLY A 163 -2.43 -1.13 -22.22
N GLU A 164 -2.38 -0.93 -20.88
CA GLU A 164 -1.30 -0.18 -20.20
C GLU A 164 0.02 -0.96 -20.17
N ILE A 165 -0.04 -2.28 -20.13
CA ILE A 165 1.13 -3.16 -20.25
C ILE A 165 0.84 -4.28 -21.25
N ARG A 166 1.89 -4.87 -21.83
CA ARG A 166 1.72 -5.99 -22.73
C ARG A 166 1.58 -7.29 -21.92
N LYS A 167 0.63 -8.16 -22.29
CA LYS A 167 0.41 -9.43 -21.59
C LYS A 167 1.67 -10.29 -21.48
N ARG A 168 2.56 -10.22 -22.50
CA ARG A 168 3.84 -10.95 -22.51
C ARG A 168 4.86 -10.46 -21.49
N ASP A 169 4.66 -9.26 -20.94
CA ASP A 169 5.55 -8.67 -19.93
C ASP A 169 5.13 -9.06 -18.50
N ILE A 170 4.00 -9.76 -18.34
CA ILE A 170 3.58 -10.31 -17.05
C ILE A 170 4.41 -11.57 -16.77
N PRO A 171 5.17 -11.64 -15.67
CA PRO A 171 5.97 -12.81 -15.35
C PRO A 171 5.07 -14.02 -15.04
N ALA A 172 5.59 -15.20 -15.30
CA ALA A 172 4.88 -16.46 -15.01
C ALA A 172 4.70 -16.70 -13.49
N ASN A 173 5.60 -16.17 -12.68
CA ASN A 173 5.55 -16.17 -11.21
C ASN A 173 6.23 -14.91 -10.65
N TRP A 174 6.11 -14.70 -9.35
CA TRP A 174 6.65 -13.54 -8.66
C TRP A 174 7.90 -13.83 -7.82
N ASP A 175 8.53 -14.98 -7.99
CA ASP A 175 9.65 -15.47 -7.17
C ASP A 175 10.87 -14.55 -7.22
N THR A 176 11.04 -13.80 -8.30
CA THR A 176 12.14 -12.83 -8.43
C THR A 176 11.81 -11.46 -7.85
N ALA A 177 10.52 -11.15 -7.64
CA ALA A 177 10.04 -9.86 -7.13
C ALA A 177 9.70 -9.92 -5.64
N ILE A 178 9.27 -11.07 -5.14
CA ILE A 178 8.90 -11.27 -3.73
C ILE A 178 10.00 -12.08 -3.05
N ASN A 179 10.58 -11.53 -1.99
CA ASN A 179 11.64 -12.19 -1.23
C ASN A 179 11.40 -12.04 0.28
N SER A 180 10.96 -13.11 0.92
CA SER A 180 10.71 -13.17 2.37
C SER A 180 11.93 -13.61 3.19
N ARG A 181 13.09 -13.87 2.56
CA ARG A 181 14.32 -14.32 3.26
C ARG A 181 14.69 -13.33 4.37
N TYR A 182 14.70 -12.04 4.04
CA TYR A 182 15.13 -10.98 4.97
C TYR A 182 14.18 -10.82 6.18
N LEU A 183 12.91 -11.21 6.06
CA LEU A 183 11.99 -11.27 7.20
C LEU A 183 12.44 -12.31 8.22
N ARG A 184 12.84 -13.48 7.76
CA ARG A 184 13.34 -14.58 8.63
C ARG A 184 14.63 -14.16 9.32
N ASP A 185 15.59 -13.61 8.55
CA ASP A 185 16.87 -13.17 9.08
C ASP A 185 16.69 -12.04 10.12
N ALA A 186 15.72 -11.13 9.90
CA ALA A 186 15.37 -10.08 10.83
C ALA A 186 14.71 -10.62 12.11
N ALA A 187 13.85 -11.64 12.01
CA ALA A 187 13.15 -12.24 13.15
C ALA A 187 14.08 -13.06 14.06
N VAL A 188 15.09 -13.74 13.49
CA VAL A 188 16.07 -14.55 14.25
C VAL A 188 16.97 -13.65 15.09
N ASN A 189 17.35 -12.48 14.58
CA ASN A 189 18.27 -11.56 15.25
C ASN A 189 17.56 -10.51 16.14
N ALA A 190 16.26 -10.67 16.39
CA ALA A 190 15.46 -9.79 17.25
C ALA A 190 15.40 -10.24 18.72
N LYS A 191 16.30 -11.17 19.12
CA LYS A 191 16.42 -11.68 20.50
C LYS A 191 17.47 -10.92 21.28
#